data_8db5790118041d20ede6547175bc5831
#
_entry.id   8db5790118041d20ede6547175bc5831
#
_cell.length_a   1.000
_cell.length_b   1.000
_cell.length_c   1.000
_cell.angle_alpha   90.00
_cell.angle_beta   90.00
_cell.angle_gamma   90.00
#
_symmetry.space_group_name_H-M   'P 1'
#
loop_
_entity.id
_entity.type
_entity.pdbx_description
1 polymer ?
#
loop_
_entity_poly.entity_id
_entity_poly.type
_entity_poly.pdbx_seq_one_letter_code
_entity_poly.pdbx_strand_id
1 'polypeptide(L)'
;ALALAAALCAAATPLSSVAATDTDALVAQVKALAERVERLEAQNTQLRSALETDRISENEPELATRIKAVEAQQQALRGPAHITHALDGISVEGSLTALVQQARRSALGDPASGRSRANYRGDVAVTLPGGDFGANKGKVFVHARFGQGDGLALRHTYTGTANSTTFSGTDPDDTQFTLAQAWYQLDAPLSQRGEHKAVFTVGKIDPFGFFDQNAIADDETRHFVNNVFVHNPLLDSGGDIGADRFGFSPGAVAAYENSSDKSMPWGASLGVFGSGHGANFSGSSGKAFVMAQAWIAPRINQLPGTYRAYAWSNARGADFDGSDARHAGVGMSLDQRFTDELTLFARYGHQTSGRVPFDDAFTVGAELDGSAWGRGSDGLGLALGMLRTSGHYASASAADPASYGYVARGAERIGELYYRMHLNGHVEITPSLQYISRPAANPEAKGIALLGLRARVEF
;
A
#
# COMPACT_ATOMS: atom_id res chain seq x y z
N ALA A 1 8.95 -36.04 6.74
CA ALA A 1 9.77 -36.71 7.80
C ALA A 1 9.98 -38.19 7.58
N LEU A 2 9.54 -38.77 6.45
CA LEU A 2 9.72 -40.22 6.19
C LEU A 2 10.51 -40.52 4.89
N ALA A 3 11.05 -39.53 4.22
CA ALA A 3 11.78 -39.70 2.95
C ALA A 3 13.32 -39.53 3.06
N LEU A 4 13.83 -39.28 4.26
CA LEU A 4 15.29 -39.11 4.49
C LEU A 4 15.97 -40.35 5.13
N ALA A 5 15.23 -41.41 5.43
CA ALA A 5 15.75 -42.63 6.07
C ALA A 5 16.11 -43.75 5.09
N ALA A 6 15.91 -43.57 3.78
CA ALA A 6 16.08 -44.66 2.81
C ALA A 6 17.33 -44.57 1.91
N ALA A 7 18.22 -43.57 2.11
CA ALA A 7 19.38 -43.37 1.25
C ALA A 7 20.76 -43.73 1.87
N LEU A 8 20.80 -44.44 2.99
CA LEU A 8 22.07 -44.76 3.71
C LEU A 8 22.34 -46.23 3.90
N CYS A 9 21.77 -47.13 3.10
CA CYS A 9 22.05 -48.56 3.13
C CYS A 9 22.41 -49.08 1.75
N ALA A 10 23.59 -48.69 1.17
CA ALA A 10 24.27 -49.47 0.14
C ALA A 10 25.70 -48.95 -0.10
N ALA A 11 26.65 -49.42 0.73
CA ALA A 11 28.05 -49.65 0.31
C ALA A 11 28.82 -50.27 1.50
N ALA A 12 28.73 -51.60 1.63
CA ALA A 12 29.58 -52.34 2.51
C ALA A 12 30.72 -52.97 1.71
N THR A 13 31.97 -52.50 1.94
CA THR A 13 33.20 -53.29 1.77
C THR A 13 34.11 -53.06 2.98
N PRO A 14 34.79 -54.08 3.49
CA PRO A 14 35.45 -54.04 4.78
C PRO A 14 36.86 -53.47 4.70
N LEU A 15 37.16 -52.47 5.52
CA LEU A 15 38.55 -52.09 5.85
C LEU A 15 38.66 -51.83 7.36
N SER A 16 39.63 -52.44 7.90
CA SER A 16 39.97 -52.67 9.29
C SER A 16 40.19 -51.42 10.16
N SER A 17 39.68 -51.47 11.39
CA SER A 17 40.28 -51.04 12.67
C SER A 17 41.04 -49.69 12.73
N VAL A 18 40.27 -48.56 12.60
CA VAL A 18 40.63 -47.25 13.21
C VAL A 18 39.37 -46.40 13.54
N ALA A 19 38.19 -46.89 13.33
CA ALA A 19 36.94 -46.09 13.30
C ALA A 19 36.06 -46.13 14.59
N ALA A 20 36.53 -46.67 15.71
CA ALA A 20 35.72 -46.75 16.89
C ALA A 20 35.64 -45.44 17.72
N THR A 21 36.64 -44.60 17.63
CA THR A 21 36.69 -43.32 18.37
C THR A 21 35.94 -42.16 17.68
N ASP A 22 35.72 -42.27 16.37
CA ASP A 22 35.05 -41.18 15.60
C ASP A 22 33.53 -41.35 15.58
N THR A 23 33.03 -42.59 15.69
CA THR A 23 31.58 -42.84 15.71
C THR A 23 30.95 -42.45 17.04
N ASP A 24 31.65 -42.63 18.17
CA ASP A 24 31.15 -42.21 19.48
C ASP A 24 31.13 -40.68 19.62
N ALA A 25 32.10 -39.99 19.05
CA ALA A 25 32.12 -38.52 18.97
C ALA A 25 30.99 -37.98 18.06
N LEU A 26 30.70 -38.66 16.94
CA LEU A 26 29.62 -38.28 16.01
C LEU A 26 28.24 -38.53 16.68
N VAL A 27 28.07 -39.66 17.36
CA VAL A 27 26.84 -39.98 18.12
C VAL A 27 26.63 -38.97 19.24
N ALA A 28 27.69 -38.56 19.95
CA ALA A 28 27.60 -37.53 20.99
C ALA A 28 27.23 -36.15 20.39
N GLN A 29 27.76 -35.77 19.21
CA GLN A 29 27.39 -34.55 18.51
C GLN A 29 25.94 -34.58 18.02
N VAL A 30 25.48 -35.69 17.44
CA VAL A 30 24.09 -35.84 16.98
C VAL A 30 23.14 -35.76 18.17
N LYS A 31 23.49 -36.37 19.32
CA LYS A 31 22.68 -36.26 20.54
C LYS A 31 22.66 -34.85 21.10
N ALA A 32 23.78 -34.14 21.12
CA ALA A 32 23.85 -32.76 21.54
C ALA A 32 23.07 -31.80 20.60
N LEU A 33 23.07 -32.10 19.29
CA LEU A 33 22.27 -31.36 18.29
C LEU A 33 20.77 -31.65 18.47
N ALA A 34 20.37 -32.88 18.71
CA ALA A 34 18.99 -33.26 18.98
C ALA A 34 18.45 -32.56 20.25
N GLU A 35 19.24 -32.55 21.33
CA GLU A 35 18.88 -31.85 22.58
C GLU A 35 18.84 -30.31 22.40
N ARG A 36 19.60 -29.78 21.44
CA ARG A 36 19.58 -28.36 21.12
C ARG A 36 18.37 -27.99 20.24
N VAL A 37 17.97 -28.84 19.31
CA VAL A 37 16.76 -28.71 18.51
C VAL A 37 15.53 -28.79 19.43
N GLU A 38 15.46 -29.75 20.33
CA GLU A 38 14.35 -29.92 21.28
C GLU A 38 14.21 -28.69 22.22
N ARG A 39 15.34 -28.09 22.66
CA ARG A 39 15.35 -26.84 23.41
C ARG A 39 14.90 -25.65 22.58
N LEU A 40 15.30 -25.55 21.32
CA LEU A 40 14.89 -24.48 20.41
C LEU A 40 13.40 -24.61 20.03
N GLU A 41 12.88 -25.82 19.87
CA GLU A 41 11.46 -26.07 19.65
C GLU A 41 10.62 -25.74 20.89
N ALA A 42 11.09 -26.07 22.08
CA ALA A 42 10.45 -25.67 23.33
C ALA A 42 10.46 -24.17 23.55
N GLN A 43 11.59 -23.48 23.24
CA GLN A 43 11.69 -22.03 23.27
C GLN A 43 10.80 -21.37 22.21
N ASN A 44 10.70 -21.95 21.02
CA ASN A 44 9.83 -21.45 19.95
C ASN A 44 8.35 -21.60 20.30
N THR A 45 7.99 -22.72 20.95
CA THR A 45 6.63 -22.95 21.46
C THR A 45 6.31 -22.01 22.61
N GLN A 46 7.28 -21.75 23.49
CA GLN A 46 7.14 -20.80 24.60
C GLN A 46 7.07 -19.34 24.12
N LEU A 47 7.83 -18.97 23.09
CA LEU A 47 7.76 -17.68 22.43
C LEU A 47 6.45 -17.52 21.65
N ARG A 48 5.96 -18.57 21.00
CA ARG A 48 4.65 -18.55 20.33
C ARG A 48 3.50 -18.42 21.33
N SER A 49 3.53 -19.17 22.44
CA SER A 49 2.51 -19.03 23.48
C SER A 49 2.60 -17.70 24.23
N ALA A 50 3.80 -17.09 24.33
CA ALA A 50 3.97 -15.73 24.86
C ALA A 50 3.53 -14.65 23.86
N LEU A 51 3.61 -14.93 22.55
CA LEU A 51 3.08 -14.09 21.48
C LEU A 51 1.54 -14.22 21.33
N GLU A 52 0.99 -15.39 21.62
CA GLU A 52 -0.45 -15.64 21.63
C GLU A 52 -1.14 -15.14 22.92
N THR A 53 -0.37 -14.91 23.99
CA THR A 53 -0.91 -14.33 25.23
C THR A 53 -0.78 -12.82 25.17
N ASP A 54 -1.86 -12.09 25.28
CA ASP A 54 -2.12 -10.64 25.21
C ASP A 54 -1.07 -9.65 25.79
N ARG A 55 0.04 -10.13 26.32
CA ARG A 55 1.02 -9.32 27.05
C ARG A 55 2.00 -8.52 26.19
N ILE A 56 2.16 -8.86 24.91
CA ILE A 56 3.04 -8.08 24.00
C ILE A 56 2.27 -6.90 23.43
N SER A 57 0.96 -7.00 23.26
CA SER A 57 0.06 -5.90 22.89
C SER A 57 0.07 -4.77 23.93
N GLU A 58 0.24 -5.09 25.21
CA GLU A 58 0.16 -4.09 26.28
C GLU A 58 1.42 -3.25 26.46
N ASN A 59 2.59 -3.74 26.07
CA ASN A 59 3.86 -3.07 26.35
C ASN A 59 4.52 -2.36 25.15
N GLU A 60 4.23 -2.74 23.90
CA GLU A 60 4.83 -2.13 22.71
C GLU A 60 3.95 -2.20 21.44
N PRO A 61 2.90 -1.41 21.33
CA PRO A 61 1.99 -1.44 20.18
C PRO A 61 2.47 -0.70 18.93
N GLU A 62 3.48 0.17 19.02
CA GLU A 62 4.19 0.67 17.83
C GLU A 62 4.96 -0.49 17.17
N LEU A 63 5.53 -1.37 18.00
CA LEU A 63 6.04 -2.67 17.55
C LEU A 63 4.93 -3.55 16.96
N ALA A 64 3.71 -3.58 17.47
CA ALA A 64 2.64 -4.41 16.91
C ALA A 64 2.13 -3.91 15.55
N THR A 65 2.09 -2.61 15.30
CA THR A 65 1.76 -2.03 14.00
C THR A 65 2.94 -2.13 13.02
N ARG A 66 4.17 -1.91 13.50
CA ARG A 66 5.40 -2.18 12.74
C ARG A 66 5.70 -3.68 12.64
N ILE A 67 5.40 -4.49 13.64
CA ILE A 67 5.53 -5.95 13.59
C ILE A 67 4.45 -6.53 12.68
N LYS A 68 3.23 -6.05 12.64
CA LYS A 68 2.26 -6.47 11.60
C LYS A 68 2.64 -5.96 10.19
N ALA A 69 3.19 -4.76 10.08
CA ALA A 69 3.79 -4.31 8.82
C ALA A 69 5.09 -5.07 8.49
N VAL A 70 5.91 -5.40 9.50
CA VAL A 70 7.14 -6.20 9.37
C VAL A 70 6.83 -7.70 9.38
N GLU A 71 5.77 -8.19 10.00
CA GLU A 71 5.31 -9.57 9.89
C GLU A 71 4.59 -9.83 8.58
N ALA A 72 3.84 -8.88 8.06
CA ALA A 72 3.41 -8.91 6.66
C ALA A 72 4.63 -8.86 5.72
N GLN A 73 5.67 -8.12 6.07
CA GLN A 73 6.97 -8.12 5.38
C GLN A 73 7.80 -9.37 5.64
N GLN A 74 7.83 -9.95 6.85
CA GLN A 74 8.60 -11.15 7.19
C GLN A 74 7.88 -12.46 6.88
N GLN A 75 6.56 -12.51 6.79
CA GLN A 75 5.87 -13.67 6.24
C GLN A 75 6.15 -13.85 4.74
N ALA A 76 6.45 -12.76 4.02
CA ALA A 76 7.00 -12.82 2.67
C ALA A 76 8.44 -13.38 2.63
N LEU A 77 9.18 -13.39 3.74
CA LEU A 77 10.60 -13.78 3.81
C LEU A 77 10.87 -15.22 4.26
N ARG A 78 9.86 -16.04 4.54
CA ARG A 78 10.06 -17.45 4.90
C ARG A 78 10.08 -18.38 3.68
N GLY A 79 10.94 -18.05 2.70
CA GLY A 79 11.46 -19.01 1.71
C GLY A 79 12.69 -19.75 2.27
N PRO A 80 13.11 -20.89 1.69
CA PRO A 80 14.17 -21.73 2.23
C PRO A 80 15.49 -21.00 2.32
N ALA A 81 15.97 -20.80 3.55
CA ALA A 81 17.25 -20.24 3.84
C ALA A 81 18.36 -21.18 3.36
N HIS A 82 19.05 -20.85 2.29
CA HIS A 82 20.43 -21.25 1.99
C HIS A 82 20.97 -20.42 0.81
N ILE A 83 21.14 -19.14 1.03
CA ILE A 83 22.09 -18.35 0.28
C ILE A 83 22.99 -17.63 1.29
N THR A 84 24.26 -17.95 1.21
CA THR A 84 25.40 -17.55 2.04
C THR A 84 25.44 -16.06 2.44
N HIS A 85 26.21 -15.74 3.48
CA HIS A 85 26.54 -14.42 4.07
C HIS A 85 26.66 -13.18 3.14
N ALA A 86 26.68 -13.37 1.82
CA ALA A 86 26.66 -12.28 0.83
C ALA A 86 25.29 -11.58 0.69
N LEU A 87 24.22 -12.16 1.27
CA LEU A 87 22.83 -11.62 1.21
C LEU A 87 22.33 -11.11 2.56
N ASP A 88 23.18 -11.05 3.59
CA ASP A 88 22.83 -10.50 4.89
C ASP A 88 22.38 -9.03 4.73
N GLY A 89 21.16 -8.74 5.13
CA GLY A 89 20.54 -7.40 5.03
C GLY A 89 19.82 -7.10 3.69
N ILE A 90 19.74 -8.07 2.76
CA ILE A 90 18.92 -7.95 1.55
C ILE A 90 17.54 -8.55 1.83
N SER A 91 16.46 -7.78 1.60
CA SER A 91 15.10 -8.31 1.54
C SER A 91 14.55 -8.25 0.12
N VAL A 92 13.86 -9.31 -0.28
CA VAL A 92 13.15 -9.40 -1.55
C VAL A 92 11.71 -9.79 -1.26
N GLU A 93 10.79 -9.01 -1.78
CA GLU A 93 9.35 -9.22 -1.63
C GLU A 93 8.73 -9.29 -3.01
N GLY A 94 7.79 -10.21 -3.21
CA GLY A 94 7.09 -10.35 -4.47
C GLY A 94 5.59 -10.57 -4.26
N SER A 95 4.78 -10.00 -5.15
CA SER A 95 3.35 -10.30 -5.21
C SER A 95 2.84 -10.32 -6.64
N LEU A 96 1.78 -11.11 -6.84
CA LEU A 96 1.01 -11.13 -8.08
C LEU A 96 -0.46 -10.94 -7.73
N THR A 97 -1.06 -9.91 -8.29
CA THR A 97 -2.48 -9.57 -8.10
C THR A 97 -3.20 -9.66 -9.44
N ALA A 98 -4.30 -10.41 -9.49
CA ALA A 98 -5.19 -10.46 -10.63
C ALA A 98 -6.60 -10.01 -10.19
N LEU A 99 -7.27 -9.23 -11.02
CA LEU A 99 -8.63 -8.77 -10.77
C LEU A 99 -9.48 -8.94 -12.01
N VAL A 100 -10.67 -9.51 -11.82
CA VAL A 100 -11.75 -9.51 -12.82
C VAL A 100 -12.87 -8.62 -12.31
N GLN A 101 -13.31 -7.67 -13.13
CA GLN A 101 -14.47 -6.83 -12.83
C GLN A 101 -15.56 -7.00 -13.89
N GLN A 102 -16.81 -6.86 -13.44
CA GLN A 102 -18.00 -6.91 -14.29
C GLN A 102 -18.95 -5.75 -13.97
N ALA A 103 -19.55 -5.18 -15.01
CA ALA A 103 -20.58 -4.15 -14.92
C ALA A 103 -21.78 -4.48 -15.80
N ARG A 104 -22.93 -3.81 -15.53
CA ARG A 104 -24.05 -3.79 -16.45
C ARG A 104 -23.73 -2.92 -17.67
N ARG A 105 -24.26 -3.24 -18.84
CA ARG A 105 -24.06 -2.46 -20.09
C ARG A 105 -24.38 -0.98 -19.93
N SER A 106 -25.39 -0.64 -19.14
CA SER A 106 -25.79 0.75 -18.86
C SER A 106 -24.75 1.54 -18.04
N ALA A 107 -23.76 0.88 -17.46
CA ALA A 107 -22.66 1.51 -16.71
C ALA A 107 -21.49 1.94 -17.62
N LEU A 108 -21.42 1.43 -18.85
CA LEU A 108 -20.32 1.67 -19.77
C LEU A 108 -20.50 2.98 -20.53
N GLY A 109 -19.39 3.65 -20.84
CA GLY A 109 -19.35 4.85 -21.67
C GLY A 109 -19.68 4.54 -23.12
N ASP A 110 -19.16 3.42 -23.64
CA ASP A 110 -19.52 2.88 -24.96
C ASP A 110 -20.28 1.56 -24.77
N PRO A 111 -21.52 1.47 -25.26
CA PRO A 111 -22.31 0.23 -25.20
C PRO A 111 -21.69 -0.96 -25.97
N ALA A 112 -20.78 -0.71 -26.90
CA ALA A 112 -20.02 -1.77 -27.60
C ALA A 112 -18.90 -2.34 -26.76
N SER A 113 -18.44 -1.65 -25.72
CA SER A 113 -17.40 -2.12 -24.81
C SER A 113 -17.80 -3.39 -24.06
N GLY A 114 -16.84 -4.24 -23.77
CA GLY A 114 -17.03 -5.45 -22.99
C GLY A 114 -17.50 -5.15 -21.57
N ARG A 115 -18.46 -5.93 -21.06
CA ARG A 115 -18.99 -5.79 -19.70
C ARG A 115 -18.10 -6.39 -18.62
N SER A 116 -17.07 -7.10 -19.00
CA SER A 116 -16.07 -7.69 -18.10
C SER A 116 -14.69 -7.28 -18.57
N ARG A 117 -13.80 -7.03 -17.61
CA ARG A 117 -12.37 -6.79 -17.83
C ARG A 117 -11.59 -7.57 -16.80
N ALA A 118 -10.42 -8.01 -17.20
CA ALA A 118 -9.46 -8.66 -16.35
C ALA A 118 -8.10 -8.00 -16.52
N ASN A 119 -7.37 -7.89 -15.44
CA ASN A 119 -5.98 -7.45 -15.44
C ASN A 119 -5.17 -8.29 -14.46
N TYR A 120 -3.86 -8.25 -14.61
CA TYR A 120 -2.94 -8.68 -13.57
C TYR A 120 -1.80 -7.69 -13.41
N ARG A 121 -1.23 -7.66 -12.20
CA ARG A 121 -0.07 -6.85 -11.82
C ARG A 121 0.85 -7.65 -10.91
N GLY A 122 2.11 -7.67 -11.25
CA GLY A 122 3.18 -8.20 -10.41
C GLY A 122 4.02 -7.06 -9.86
N ASP A 123 4.39 -7.15 -8.60
CA ASP A 123 5.25 -6.22 -7.90
C ASP A 123 6.43 -7.00 -7.30
N VAL A 124 7.66 -6.52 -7.51
CA VAL A 124 8.88 -7.07 -6.92
C VAL A 124 9.65 -5.93 -6.28
N ALA A 125 9.82 -5.99 -4.97
CA ALA A 125 10.56 -5.00 -4.19
C ALA A 125 11.84 -5.61 -3.62
N VAL A 126 12.93 -4.86 -3.67
CA VAL A 126 14.23 -5.25 -3.13
C VAL A 126 14.76 -4.12 -2.26
N THR A 127 15.08 -4.44 -1.02
CA THR A 127 15.81 -3.53 -0.12
C THR A 127 17.23 -4.03 0.06
N LEU A 128 18.20 -3.13 -0.14
CA LEU A 128 19.62 -3.41 0.00
C LEU A 128 20.24 -2.51 1.08
N PRO A 129 21.24 -2.98 1.83
CA PRO A 129 22.06 -2.11 2.66
C PRO A 129 22.67 -0.98 1.83
N GLY A 130 22.54 0.24 2.27
CA GLY A 130 23.07 1.45 1.61
C GLY A 130 24.35 1.99 2.28
N GLY A 131 24.96 1.20 3.19
CA GLY A 131 26.15 1.55 3.94
C GLY A 131 25.87 2.28 5.26
N ASP A 132 26.81 2.17 6.17
CA ASP A 132 26.78 2.81 7.48
C ASP A 132 27.75 4.00 7.50
N PHE A 133 27.29 5.15 7.96
CA PHE A 133 28.06 6.39 8.08
C PHE A 133 28.07 6.83 9.55
N GLY A 134 28.91 6.19 10.36
CA GLY A 134 28.91 6.35 11.82
C GLY A 134 27.63 5.78 12.42
N ALA A 135 26.82 6.62 13.06
CA ALA A 135 25.52 6.22 13.60
C ALA A 135 24.39 6.19 12.54
N ASN A 136 24.63 6.78 11.37
CA ASN A 136 23.63 6.86 10.31
C ASN A 136 23.61 5.56 9.50
N LYS A 137 22.41 5.14 9.09
CA LYS A 137 22.21 3.92 8.29
C LYS A 137 21.60 4.26 6.95
N GLY A 138 22.27 3.82 5.88
CA GLY A 138 21.79 3.94 4.53
C GLY A 138 21.04 2.68 4.09
N LYS A 139 20.01 2.85 3.26
CA LYS A 139 19.36 1.77 2.50
C LYS A 139 19.02 2.21 1.10
N VAL A 140 19.07 1.25 0.17
CA VAL A 140 18.61 1.38 -1.22
C VAL A 140 17.35 0.55 -1.36
N PHE A 141 16.34 1.11 -1.98
CA PHE A 141 15.10 0.41 -2.30
C PHE A 141 14.87 0.46 -3.81
N VAL A 142 14.51 -0.68 -4.38
CA VAL A 142 14.16 -0.82 -5.80
C VAL A 142 12.84 -1.57 -5.89
N HIS A 143 11.89 -1.02 -6.61
CA HIS A 143 10.60 -1.66 -6.86
C HIS A 143 10.35 -1.70 -8.37
N ALA A 144 10.16 -2.91 -8.87
CA ALA A 144 9.78 -3.19 -10.25
C ALA A 144 8.32 -3.63 -10.28
N ARG A 145 7.58 -3.14 -11.27
CA ARG A 145 6.18 -3.48 -11.50
C ARG A 145 5.98 -3.95 -12.93
N PHE A 146 5.18 -4.99 -13.13
CA PHE A 146 4.79 -5.47 -14.45
C PHE A 146 3.32 -5.86 -14.46
N GLY A 147 2.70 -5.86 -15.62
CA GLY A 147 1.30 -6.25 -15.71
C GLY A 147 0.70 -5.98 -17.07
N GLN A 148 -0.59 -6.31 -17.18
CA GLN A 148 -1.38 -6.17 -18.39
C GLN A 148 -2.85 -6.04 -18.06
N GLY A 149 -3.58 -5.36 -18.90
CA GLY A 149 -5.04 -5.26 -18.89
C GLY A 149 -5.56 -3.96 -18.31
N ASP A 150 -6.67 -3.52 -18.90
CA ASP A 150 -7.39 -2.29 -18.54
C ASP A 150 -8.52 -2.54 -17.54
N GLY A 151 -8.96 -1.46 -16.90
CA GLY A 151 -10.22 -1.41 -16.19
C GLY A 151 -11.43 -1.34 -17.11
N LEU A 152 -12.62 -1.37 -16.52
CA LEU A 152 -13.87 -1.18 -17.26
C LEU A 152 -13.97 0.26 -17.78
N ALA A 153 -14.32 0.42 -19.06
CA ALA A 153 -14.61 1.72 -19.68
C ALA A 153 -15.98 2.24 -19.19
N LEU A 154 -15.99 2.79 -17.97
CA LEU A 154 -17.20 3.31 -17.35
C LEU A 154 -17.63 4.63 -18.02
N ARG A 155 -18.92 4.97 -17.87
CA ARG A 155 -19.39 6.33 -18.13
C ARG A 155 -18.60 7.32 -17.28
N HIS A 156 -18.58 8.58 -17.67
CA HIS A 156 -17.88 9.64 -16.97
C HIS A 156 -18.21 9.64 -15.47
N THR A 157 -17.18 9.61 -14.63
CA THR A 157 -17.20 9.66 -13.17
C THR A 157 -16.11 10.60 -12.67
N TYR A 158 -16.24 11.13 -11.46
CA TYR A 158 -15.13 11.80 -10.76
C TYR A 158 -14.15 10.78 -10.17
N THR A 159 -14.59 9.58 -9.98
CA THR A 159 -13.82 8.47 -9.38
C THR A 159 -12.48 8.19 -10.09
N GLY A 160 -12.34 8.58 -11.36
CA GLY A 160 -11.14 8.27 -12.16
C GLY A 160 -11.08 6.79 -12.53
N THR A 161 -10.66 5.90 -11.64
CA THR A 161 -10.71 4.46 -11.87
C THR A 161 -11.38 3.70 -10.72
N ALA A 162 -12.21 2.74 -11.07
CA ALA A 162 -12.82 1.79 -10.12
C ALA A 162 -11.93 0.56 -9.87
N ASN A 163 -10.73 0.54 -10.44
CA ASN A 163 -9.75 -0.54 -10.34
C ASN A 163 -8.32 0.01 -10.35
N SER A 164 -7.78 0.29 -9.18
CA SER A 164 -6.40 0.79 -9.02
C SER A 164 -5.33 -0.30 -9.21
N THR A 165 -5.71 -1.57 -9.38
CA THR A 165 -4.75 -2.64 -9.68
C THR A 165 -4.42 -2.74 -11.18
N THR A 166 -5.05 -1.95 -12.04
CA THR A 166 -4.73 -1.92 -13.47
C THR A 166 -3.30 -1.44 -13.67
N PHE A 167 -2.66 -2.03 -14.65
CA PHE A 167 -1.32 -1.65 -15.08
C PHE A 167 -1.29 -1.62 -16.60
N SER A 168 -2.17 -0.81 -17.18
CA SER A 168 -2.16 -0.58 -18.60
C SER A 168 -1.22 0.56 -18.93
N GLY A 169 -0.28 0.28 -19.79
CA GLY A 169 0.51 1.32 -20.41
C GLY A 169 -0.18 1.91 -21.64
N THR A 170 0.58 2.02 -22.71
CA THR A 170 0.08 2.46 -24.01
C THR A 170 -0.62 1.36 -24.79
N ASP A 171 -0.35 0.11 -24.47
CA ASP A 171 -0.93 -1.07 -25.11
C ASP A 171 -1.49 -2.02 -24.03
N PRO A 172 -2.82 -2.07 -23.83
CA PRO A 172 -3.44 -2.97 -22.86
C PRO A 172 -3.36 -4.44 -23.26
N ASP A 173 -3.04 -4.73 -24.52
CA ASP A 173 -2.95 -6.10 -25.04
C ASP A 173 -1.57 -6.72 -24.86
N ASP A 174 -0.59 -5.94 -24.32
CA ASP A 174 0.76 -6.43 -24.05
C ASP A 174 1.20 -6.22 -22.60
N THR A 175 2.04 -7.14 -22.13
CA THR A 175 2.65 -7.05 -20.80
C THR A 175 3.64 -5.91 -20.76
N GLN A 176 3.49 -5.02 -19.81
CA GLN A 176 4.40 -3.90 -19.59
C GLN A 176 5.20 -4.08 -18.33
N PHE A 177 6.39 -3.53 -18.35
CA PHE A 177 7.31 -3.49 -17.22
C PHE A 177 7.74 -2.05 -16.95
N THR A 178 7.82 -1.66 -15.68
CA THR A 178 8.36 -0.38 -15.26
C THR A 178 9.23 -0.51 -14.01
N LEU A 179 10.27 0.32 -13.95
CA LEU A 179 10.93 0.62 -12.69
C LEU A 179 10.03 1.60 -11.93
N ALA A 180 9.24 1.09 -11.00
CA ALA A 180 8.29 1.86 -10.22
C ALA A 180 9.02 2.83 -9.29
N GLN A 181 9.88 2.32 -8.43
CA GLN A 181 10.64 3.12 -7.49
C GLN A 181 12.12 2.71 -7.50
N ALA A 182 13.01 3.68 -7.31
CA ALA A 182 14.43 3.47 -7.06
C ALA A 182 14.94 4.66 -6.25
N TRP A 183 15.19 4.45 -4.95
CA TRP A 183 15.59 5.53 -4.08
C TRP A 183 16.62 5.07 -3.04
N TYR A 184 17.38 6.05 -2.55
CA TYR A 184 18.27 5.92 -1.42
C TYR A 184 17.67 6.65 -0.21
N GLN A 185 17.74 6.02 0.97
CA GLN A 185 17.33 6.62 2.23
C GLN A 185 18.48 6.58 3.24
N LEU A 186 18.65 7.68 3.95
CA LEU A 186 19.57 7.81 5.06
C LEU A 186 18.78 8.05 6.36
N ASP A 187 18.89 7.14 7.30
CA ASP A 187 18.35 7.26 8.65
C ASP A 187 19.44 7.82 9.57
N ALA A 188 19.21 8.99 10.13
CA ALA A 188 20.15 9.70 11.02
C ALA A 188 19.55 9.82 12.43
N PRO A 189 19.98 9.00 13.41
CA PRO A 189 19.56 9.15 14.79
C PRO A 189 20.12 10.48 15.36
N LEU A 190 19.24 11.29 15.94
CA LEU A 190 19.56 12.60 16.54
C LEU A 190 19.72 12.51 18.05
N SER A 191 19.43 11.37 18.66
CA SER A 191 19.60 11.10 20.08
C SER A 191 20.32 9.77 20.30
N GLN A 192 21.00 9.62 21.42
CA GLN A 192 21.75 8.40 21.76
C GLN A 192 20.85 7.16 21.86
N ARG A 193 19.57 7.34 22.22
CA ARG A 193 18.58 6.24 22.33
C ARG A 193 17.79 6.02 21.03
N GLY A 194 18.05 6.83 19.98
CA GLY A 194 17.32 6.74 18.71
C GLY A 194 15.87 7.22 18.77
N GLU A 195 15.45 7.84 19.87
CA GLU A 195 14.08 8.37 20.06
C GLU A 195 13.77 9.54 19.11
N HIS A 196 14.79 10.23 18.65
CA HIS A 196 14.72 11.31 17.66
C HIS A 196 15.50 10.88 16.42
N LYS A 197 14.88 10.94 15.27
CA LYS A 197 15.46 10.50 14.01
C LYS A 197 15.13 11.50 12.89
N ALA A 198 16.13 11.84 12.09
CA ALA A 198 15.92 12.46 10.79
C ALA A 198 16.05 11.40 9.70
N VAL A 199 15.19 11.47 8.68
CA VAL A 199 15.17 10.55 7.54
C VAL A 199 15.22 11.35 6.27
N PHE A 200 16.15 11.02 5.37
CA PHE A 200 16.29 11.66 4.07
C PHE A 200 16.18 10.61 2.97
N THR A 201 15.27 10.80 2.04
CA THR A 201 15.05 9.90 0.92
C THR A 201 15.18 10.67 -0.38
N VAL A 202 15.86 10.10 -1.38
CA VAL A 202 16.02 10.73 -2.71
C VAL A 202 15.99 9.67 -3.79
N GLY A 203 15.32 9.94 -4.90
CA GLY A 203 15.26 9.04 -6.05
C GLY A 203 13.94 9.13 -6.78
N LYS A 204 13.55 8.05 -7.46
CA LYS A 204 12.21 7.86 -8.00
C LYS A 204 11.33 7.25 -6.90
N ILE A 205 10.32 7.99 -6.46
CA ILE A 205 9.57 7.75 -5.23
C ILE A 205 8.08 7.64 -5.56
N ASP A 206 7.37 6.78 -4.82
CA ASP A 206 5.92 6.86 -4.68
C ASP A 206 5.60 7.91 -3.61
N PRO A 207 5.02 9.06 -3.95
CA PRO A 207 4.69 10.08 -2.94
C PRO A 207 3.76 9.55 -1.86
N PHE A 208 2.82 8.65 -2.17
CA PHE A 208 1.90 8.06 -1.22
C PHE A 208 2.56 7.06 -0.26
N GLY A 209 3.71 6.52 -0.60
CA GLY A 209 4.53 5.75 0.34
C GLY A 209 5.08 6.58 1.51
N PHE A 210 5.00 7.93 1.43
CA PHE A 210 5.51 8.86 2.44
C PHE A 210 4.44 9.80 3.00
N PHE A 211 3.37 10.05 2.25
CA PHE A 211 2.30 10.99 2.58
C PHE A 211 0.94 10.33 2.43
N ASP A 212 -0.08 10.85 3.14
CA ASP A 212 -1.47 10.39 3.08
C ASP A 212 -1.69 8.90 3.39
N GLN A 213 -0.71 8.22 3.97
CA GLN A 213 -0.77 6.79 4.32
C GLN A 213 -1.98 6.48 5.22
N ASN A 214 -2.46 5.23 5.16
CA ASN A 214 -3.57 4.74 5.96
C ASN A 214 -3.45 3.22 6.20
N ALA A 215 -3.87 2.75 7.36
CA ALA A 215 -3.70 1.35 7.73
C ALA A 215 -4.55 0.37 6.91
N ILE A 216 -5.75 0.78 6.45
CA ILE A 216 -6.73 -0.07 5.73
C ILE A 216 -7.25 0.55 4.44
N ALA A 217 -6.70 1.70 4.02
CA ALA A 217 -7.12 2.45 2.85
C ALA A 217 -5.91 3.06 2.13
N ASP A 218 -4.95 2.22 1.74
CA ASP A 218 -3.66 2.60 1.13
C ASP A 218 -3.12 1.55 0.15
N ASP A 219 -3.57 0.28 0.25
CA ASP A 219 -3.11 -0.83 -0.59
C ASP A 219 -4.27 -1.44 -1.38
N GLU A 220 -4.35 -1.09 -2.67
CA GLU A 220 -5.36 -1.59 -3.60
C GLU A 220 -5.20 -3.07 -3.94
N THR A 221 -4.08 -3.68 -3.59
CA THR A 221 -3.86 -5.12 -3.79
C THR A 221 -4.47 -5.95 -2.66
N ARG A 222 -4.74 -5.35 -1.51
CA ARG A 222 -5.27 -6.01 -0.30
C ARG A 222 -6.62 -5.48 0.16
N HIS A 223 -6.82 -4.16 0.14
CA HIS A 223 -7.99 -3.49 0.68
C HIS A 223 -8.94 -3.04 -0.44
N PHE A 224 -9.39 -1.80 -0.41
CA PHE A 224 -10.28 -1.23 -1.42
C PHE A 224 -9.57 -1.09 -2.77
N VAL A 225 -10.28 -1.34 -3.88
CA VAL A 225 -9.73 -1.24 -5.24
C VAL A 225 -10.13 0.03 -5.97
N ASN A 226 -11.18 0.71 -5.52
CA ASN A 226 -11.55 2.01 -6.08
C ASN A 226 -10.57 3.07 -5.57
N ASN A 227 -9.93 3.82 -6.48
CA ASN A 227 -8.88 4.78 -6.14
C ASN A 227 -9.35 5.90 -5.18
N VAL A 228 -10.63 6.16 -5.10
CA VAL A 228 -11.22 7.11 -4.13
C VAL A 228 -10.92 6.70 -2.68
N PHE A 229 -10.73 5.41 -2.40
CA PHE A 229 -10.44 4.90 -1.07
C PHE A 229 -8.95 4.60 -0.84
N VAL A 230 -8.14 4.51 -1.90
CA VAL A 230 -6.71 4.16 -1.79
C VAL A 230 -5.92 5.36 -1.29
N HIS A 231 -6.16 6.54 -1.86
CA HIS A 231 -5.49 7.79 -1.47
C HIS A 231 -6.49 8.95 -1.38
N ASN A 232 -5.99 10.17 -1.04
CA ASN A 232 -6.84 11.35 -1.11
C ASN A 232 -7.31 11.58 -2.56
N PRO A 233 -8.63 11.56 -2.81
CA PRO A 233 -9.15 11.66 -4.17
C PRO A 233 -8.72 12.91 -4.93
N LEU A 234 -8.47 14.04 -4.27
CA LEU A 234 -8.01 15.26 -4.93
C LEU A 234 -6.59 15.12 -5.49
N LEU A 235 -5.75 14.36 -4.80
CA LEU A 235 -4.38 14.08 -5.26
C LEU A 235 -4.36 12.99 -6.33
N ASP A 236 -5.08 11.90 -6.14
CA ASP A 236 -5.07 10.71 -6.99
C ASP A 236 -6.11 10.82 -8.13
N SER A 237 -7.40 10.69 -7.82
CA SER A 237 -8.48 10.76 -8.82
C SER A 237 -8.62 12.15 -9.45
N GLY A 238 -8.34 13.19 -8.68
CA GLY A 238 -8.30 14.59 -9.15
C GLY A 238 -7.06 14.91 -9.96
N GLY A 239 -6.04 14.05 -9.92
CA GLY A 239 -4.82 14.22 -10.70
C GLY A 239 -3.91 15.35 -10.23
N ASP A 240 -4.05 15.81 -8.98
CA ASP A 240 -3.28 16.95 -8.49
C ASP A 240 -1.85 16.59 -8.09
N ILE A 241 -1.58 15.31 -7.88
CA ILE A 241 -0.23 14.81 -7.61
C ILE A 241 0.62 14.86 -8.87
N GLY A 242 1.82 15.42 -8.79
CA GLY A 242 2.75 15.53 -9.91
C GLY A 242 3.50 14.23 -10.21
N ALA A 243 2.80 13.13 -10.39
CA ALA A 243 3.37 11.80 -10.66
C ALA A 243 3.36 11.48 -12.16
N ASP A 244 4.19 10.50 -12.56
CA ASP A 244 4.07 9.89 -13.88
C ASP A 244 2.77 9.07 -13.99
N ARG A 245 2.49 8.54 -15.20
CA ARG A 245 1.25 7.77 -15.44
C ARG A 245 1.10 6.51 -14.56
N PHE A 246 2.14 6.10 -13.86
CA PHE A 246 2.15 4.95 -12.98
C PHE A 246 2.11 5.34 -11.49
N GLY A 247 2.06 6.63 -11.15
CA GLY A 247 1.99 7.13 -9.79
C GLY A 247 3.35 7.43 -9.14
N PHE A 248 4.46 7.42 -9.89
CA PHE A 248 5.81 7.60 -9.35
C PHE A 248 6.46 8.89 -9.83
N SER A 249 7.30 9.51 -9.00
CA SER A 249 7.92 10.78 -9.29
C SER A 249 9.38 10.84 -8.84
N PRO A 250 10.27 11.46 -9.63
CA PRO A 250 11.58 11.84 -9.11
C PRO A 250 11.41 12.91 -8.03
N GLY A 251 12.10 12.75 -6.90
CA GLY A 251 11.94 13.67 -5.78
C GLY A 251 12.85 13.39 -4.60
N ALA A 252 12.62 14.15 -3.55
CA ALA A 252 13.26 14.01 -2.26
C ALA A 252 12.27 14.21 -1.13
N VAL A 253 12.45 13.48 -0.04
CA VAL A 253 11.66 13.62 1.20
C VAL A 253 12.62 13.78 2.37
N ALA A 254 12.35 14.76 3.22
CA ALA A 254 12.97 14.91 4.53
C ALA A 254 11.90 14.72 5.60
N ALA A 255 12.17 13.86 6.58
CA ALA A 255 11.26 13.59 7.68
C ALA A 255 11.99 13.68 9.03
N TYR A 256 11.25 14.08 10.05
CA TYR A 256 11.64 14.01 11.44
C TYR A 256 10.64 13.16 12.21
N GLU A 257 11.16 12.26 13.02
CA GLU A 257 10.36 11.35 13.85
C GLU A 257 10.78 11.50 15.33
N ASN A 258 9.79 11.52 16.20
CA ASN A 258 9.98 11.56 17.66
C ASN A 258 9.15 10.45 18.31
N SER A 259 9.83 9.50 18.91
CA SER A 259 9.26 8.36 19.64
C SER A 259 9.64 8.37 21.14
N SER A 260 10.01 9.54 21.69
CA SER A 260 10.34 9.67 23.12
C SER A 260 9.14 9.40 24.02
N ASP A 261 7.95 9.77 23.60
CA ASP A 261 6.70 9.29 24.18
C ASP A 261 6.13 8.15 23.33
N LYS A 262 6.28 6.92 23.81
CA LYS A 262 5.79 5.72 23.13
C LYS A 262 4.27 5.64 23.03
N SER A 263 3.55 6.36 23.87
CA SER A 263 2.09 6.42 23.84
C SER A 263 1.55 7.36 22.78
N MET A 264 2.37 8.30 22.32
CA MET A 264 2.01 9.31 21.34
C MET A 264 3.23 9.76 20.50
N PRO A 265 3.85 8.86 19.73
CA PRO A 265 4.90 9.28 18.80
C PRO A 265 4.34 10.24 17.76
N TRP A 266 5.20 11.12 17.25
CA TRP A 266 4.81 12.09 16.24
C TRP A 266 5.95 12.39 15.27
N GLY A 267 5.63 12.98 14.14
CA GLY A 267 6.62 13.38 13.15
C GLY A 267 6.09 14.39 12.16
N ALA A 268 7.03 14.89 11.35
CA ALA A 268 6.71 15.78 10.24
C ALA A 268 7.59 15.43 9.04
N SER A 269 7.04 15.65 7.84
CA SER A 269 7.71 15.36 6.57
C SER A 269 7.53 16.50 5.59
N LEU A 270 8.53 16.72 4.76
CA LEU A 270 8.50 17.64 3.62
C LEU A 270 8.99 16.89 2.39
N GLY A 271 8.18 16.85 1.34
CA GLY A 271 8.52 16.26 0.05
C GLY A 271 8.56 17.30 -1.06
N VAL A 272 9.51 17.13 -1.98
CA VAL A 272 9.63 17.93 -3.20
C VAL A 272 9.78 16.97 -4.36
N PHE A 273 8.87 17.03 -5.33
CA PHE A 273 8.77 16.10 -6.45
C PHE A 273 8.69 16.83 -7.79
N GLY A 274 9.02 16.13 -8.86
CA GLY A 274 8.75 16.58 -10.21
C GLY A 274 7.26 16.79 -10.42
N SER A 275 6.88 17.75 -11.23
CA SER A 275 5.49 18.07 -11.54
C SER A 275 5.23 18.20 -13.03
N GLY A 276 3.94 18.19 -13.41
CA GLY A 276 3.50 18.28 -14.78
C GLY A 276 3.69 16.97 -15.56
N HIS A 277 3.52 17.04 -16.87
CA HIS A 277 3.60 15.87 -17.73
C HIS A 277 4.97 15.19 -17.64
N GLY A 278 4.96 13.87 -17.37
CA GLY A 278 6.17 13.07 -17.19
C GLY A 278 6.83 13.26 -15.82
N ALA A 279 6.20 13.93 -14.85
CA ALA A 279 6.70 14.12 -13.49
C ALA A 279 8.18 14.51 -13.45
N ASN A 280 8.56 15.56 -14.16
CA ASN A 280 9.95 15.99 -14.29
C ASN A 280 10.17 17.41 -13.78
N PHE A 281 11.43 17.79 -13.54
CA PHE A 281 11.83 19.12 -13.11
C PHE A 281 12.12 20.07 -14.30
N SER A 282 11.65 19.75 -15.51
CA SER A 282 11.91 20.58 -16.70
C SER A 282 11.36 22.00 -16.54
N GLY A 283 12.22 22.96 -16.77
CA GLY A 283 11.90 24.40 -16.80
C GLY A 283 12.23 25.19 -15.55
N SER A 284 12.25 24.70 -14.37
CA SER A 284 12.87 25.26 -13.16
C SER A 284 12.51 24.47 -11.90
N SER A 285 13.36 24.53 -10.88
CA SER A 285 13.07 24.04 -9.52
C SER A 285 11.85 24.74 -8.87
N GLY A 286 11.44 25.91 -9.37
CA GLY A 286 10.26 26.64 -8.90
C GLY A 286 8.92 26.07 -9.38
N LYS A 287 8.93 25.01 -10.20
CA LYS A 287 7.71 24.35 -10.73
C LYS A 287 7.60 22.91 -10.21
N ALA A 288 7.92 22.68 -8.94
CA ALA A 288 7.81 21.40 -8.31
C ALA A 288 6.42 21.16 -7.73
N PHE A 289 6.09 19.88 -7.49
CA PHE A 289 5.08 19.48 -6.54
C PHE A 289 5.71 19.42 -5.15
N VAL A 290 5.12 20.11 -4.18
CA VAL A 290 5.60 20.17 -2.81
C VAL A 290 4.49 19.69 -1.88
N MET A 291 4.83 18.82 -0.94
CA MET A 291 3.90 18.33 0.07
C MET A 291 4.54 18.37 1.46
N ALA A 292 3.82 18.91 2.44
CA ALA A 292 4.21 18.91 3.84
C ALA A 292 3.16 18.16 4.66
N GLN A 293 3.60 17.34 5.60
CA GLN A 293 2.74 16.53 6.47
C GLN A 293 3.24 16.58 7.91
N ALA A 294 2.31 16.61 8.86
CA ALA A 294 2.57 16.27 10.26
C ALA A 294 1.65 15.11 10.66
N TRP A 295 2.13 14.27 11.57
CA TRP A 295 1.37 13.14 12.05
C TRP A 295 1.61 12.91 13.55
N ILE A 296 0.61 12.33 14.19
CA ILE A 296 0.67 11.78 15.55
C ILE A 296 0.11 10.36 15.53
N ALA A 297 0.64 9.49 16.38
CA ALA A 297 0.18 8.11 16.48
C ALA A 297 -0.26 7.79 17.94
N PRO A 298 -1.42 8.32 18.37
CA PRO A 298 -1.91 8.10 19.72
C PRO A 298 -2.40 6.67 19.91
N ARG A 299 -2.43 6.26 21.18
CA ARG A 299 -3.03 5.01 21.63
C ARG A 299 -4.27 5.32 22.42
N ILE A 300 -5.41 4.99 21.85
CA ILE A 300 -6.68 5.10 22.54
C ILE A 300 -7.05 3.73 23.09
N ASN A 301 -7.15 3.59 24.42
CA ASN A 301 -7.35 2.32 25.09
C ASN A 301 -6.29 1.24 24.71
N GLN A 302 -5.03 1.65 24.62
CA GLN A 302 -3.88 0.83 24.19
C GLN A 302 -3.93 0.39 22.71
N LEU A 303 -4.96 0.76 21.94
CA LEU A 303 -5.09 0.44 20.53
C LEU A 303 -4.47 1.52 19.66
N PRO A 304 -3.69 1.15 18.63
CA PRO A 304 -2.96 2.11 17.81
C PRO A 304 -3.89 2.87 16.87
N GLY A 305 -3.54 4.11 16.62
CA GLY A 305 -4.10 4.92 15.54
C GLY A 305 -3.02 5.83 14.97
N THR A 306 -3.24 6.38 13.79
CA THR A 306 -2.38 7.39 13.20
C THR A 306 -3.22 8.49 12.57
N TYR A 307 -2.92 9.73 12.94
CA TYR A 307 -3.64 10.92 12.46
C TYR A 307 -2.65 11.81 11.74
N ARG A 308 -2.92 12.06 10.46
CA ARG A 308 -2.08 12.83 9.55
C ARG A 308 -2.84 14.06 9.07
N ALA A 309 -2.15 15.20 9.01
CA ALA A 309 -2.62 16.41 8.35
C ALA A 309 -1.54 16.89 7.39
N TYR A 310 -1.92 17.28 6.19
CA TYR A 310 -0.99 17.67 5.16
C TYR A 310 -1.53 18.79 4.27
N ALA A 311 -0.60 19.45 3.60
CA ALA A 311 -0.89 20.45 2.58
C ALA A 311 0.02 20.19 1.37
N TRP A 312 -0.50 20.51 0.19
CA TRP A 312 0.25 20.38 -1.07
C TRP A 312 0.15 21.62 -1.93
N SER A 313 1.12 21.78 -2.82
CA SER A 313 1.11 22.74 -3.91
C SER A 313 1.76 22.13 -5.15
N ASN A 314 1.01 22.03 -6.23
CA ASN A 314 1.48 21.63 -7.54
C ASN A 314 1.59 22.85 -8.42
N ALA A 315 2.79 23.19 -8.90
CA ALA A 315 3.01 24.33 -9.77
C ALA A 315 2.52 24.11 -11.21
N ARG A 316 2.12 22.87 -11.56
CA ARG A 316 1.63 22.44 -12.87
C ARG A 316 0.46 21.46 -12.76
N GLY A 317 -0.55 21.82 -11.98
CA GLY A 317 -1.81 21.09 -11.96
C GLY A 317 -2.56 21.32 -13.28
N ALA A 318 -3.37 20.34 -13.68
CA ALA A 318 -4.21 20.43 -14.87
C ALA A 318 -5.61 20.89 -14.48
N ASP A 319 -6.02 22.07 -14.92
CA ASP A 319 -7.41 22.53 -14.83
C ASP A 319 -8.33 21.61 -15.67
N PHE A 320 -9.61 21.55 -15.35
CA PHE A 320 -10.57 20.70 -16.08
C PHE A 320 -10.76 21.09 -17.56
N ASP A 321 -10.30 22.25 -17.99
CA ASP A 321 -10.27 22.67 -19.39
C ASP A 321 -8.95 22.28 -20.09
N GLY A 322 -8.04 21.60 -19.41
CA GLY A 322 -6.75 21.14 -19.93
C GLY A 322 -5.64 22.18 -19.87
N SER A 323 -5.89 23.37 -19.31
CA SER A 323 -4.84 24.36 -19.10
C SER A 323 -4.00 24.04 -17.86
N ASP A 324 -2.69 24.34 -17.91
CA ASP A 324 -1.80 24.24 -16.76
C ASP A 324 -2.02 25.43 -15.82
N ALA A 325 -2.20 25.11 -14.53
CA ALA A 325 -2.37 26.11 -13.49
C ALA A 325 -1.63 25.68 -12.19
N ARG A 326 -1.51 26.61 -11.26
CA ARG A 326 -1.06 26.27 -9.92
C ARG A 326 -2.23 25.72 -9.11
N HIS A 327 -2.09 24.51 -8.64
CA HIS A 327 -3.02 23.88 -7.71
C HIS A 327 -2.47 23.86 -6.29
N ALA A 328 -3.35 23.90 -5.31
CA ALA A 328 -3.00 23.71 -3.90
C ALA A 328 -4.20 23.18 -3.12
N GLY A 329 -3.92 22.48 -2.05
CA GLY A 329 -4.95 21.95 -1.18
C GLY A 329 -4.42 21.49 0.18
N VAL A 330 -5.36 21.07 1.00
CA VAL A 330 -5.10 20.52 2.34
C VAL A 330 -5.84 19.19 2.50
N GLY A 331 -5.28 18.31 3.33
CA GLY A 331 -5.90 17.03 3.57
C GLY A 331 -5.61 16.47 4.96
N MET A 332 -6.40 15.47 5.33
CA MET A 332 -6.22 14.66 6.53
C MET A 332 -6.46 13.19 6.20
N SER A 333 -5.67 12.31 6.81
CA SER A 333 -5.85 10.86 6.78
C SER A 333 -5.77 10.34 8.21
N LEU A 334 -6.80 9.63 8.63
CA LEU A 334 -6.97 9.13 9.98
C LEU A 334 -7.21 7.63 9.91
N ASP A 335 -6.52 6.87 10.71
CA ASP A 335 -6.83 5.47 10.99
C ASP A 335 -6.78 5.22 12.49
N GLN A 336 -7.68 4.38 12.99
CA GLN A 336 -7.75 4.01 14.40
C GLN A 336 -8.26 2.59 14.55
N ARG A 337 -7.49 1.74 15.21
CA ARG A 337 -7.99 0.47 15.72
C ARG A 337 -8.91 0.76 16.92
N PHE A 338 -10.17 0.42 16.78
CA PHE A 338 -11.21 0.75 17.75
C PHE A 338 -11.49 -0.40 18.73
N THR A 339 -11.41 -1.64 18.23
CA THR A 339 -11.40 -2.87 19.03
C THR A 339 -10.27 -3.77 18.51
N ASP A 340 -10.09 -4.95 19.10
CA ASP A 340 -9.11 -5.92 18.61
C ASP A 340 -9.42 -6.41 17.19
N GLU A 341 -10.69 -6.31 16.76
CA GLU A 341 -11.13 -6.75 15.44
C GLU A 341 -11.45 -5.61 14.48
N LEU A 342 -11.80 -4.41 14.98
CA LEU A 342 -12.33 -3.31 14.18
C LEU A 342 -11.32 -2.17 14.02
N THR A 343 -10.95 -1.89 12.78
CA THR A 343 -10.18 -0.69 12.40
C THR A 343 -11.08 0.26 11.60
N LEU A 344 -11.05 1.54 11.93
CA LEU A 344 -11.77 2.60 11.22
C LEU A 344 -10.79 3.50 10.49
N PHE A 345 -11.21 4.07 9.37
CA PHE A 345 -10.49 5.15 8.71
C PHE A 345 -11.42 6.30 8.33
N ALA A 346 -10.85 7.50 8.21
CA ALA A 346 -11.47 8.65 7.59
C ALA A 346 -10.41 9.47 6.85
N ARG A 347 -10.77 10.02 5.70
CA ARG A 347 -9.91 10.90 4.90
C ARG A 347 -10.73 12.09 4.41
N TYR A 348 -10.14 13.27 4.45
CA TYR A 348 -10.71 14.50 3.92
C TYR A 348 -9.69 15.24 3.08
N GLY A 349 -10.12 15.83 1.98
CA GLY A 349 -9.34 16.73 1.16
C GLY A 349 -10.15 17.95 0.75
N HIS A 350 -9.49 19.10 0.68
CA HIS A 350 -10.06 20.33 0.17
C HIS A 350 -9.07 21.05 -0.75
N GLN A 351 -9.51 21.32 -1.98
CA GLN A 351 -8.75 22.09 -2.96
C GLN A 351 -8.90 23.58 -2.69
N THR A 352 -7.79 24.26 -2.44
CA THR A 352 -7.78 25.69 -2.13
C THR A 352 -7.47 26.56 -3.35
N SER A 353 -6.87 25.98 -4.38
CA SER A 353 -6.51 26.65 -5.64
C SER A 353 -6.49 25.67 -6.79
N GLY A 354 -6.86 26.12 -8.00
CA GLY A 354 -7.01 25.33 -9.22
C GLY A 354 -8.47 25.13 -9.59
N ARG A 355 -8.73 24.91 -10.89
CA ARG A 355 -10.07 24.69 -11.45
C ARG A 355 -10.28 23.19 -11.68
N VAL A 356 -10.64 22.48 -10.60
CA VAL A 356 -10.84 21.03 -10.59
C VAL A 356 -12.32 20.66 -10.73
N PRO A 357 -12.67 19.43 -11.20
CA PRO A 357 -14.06 19.00 -11.30
C PRO A 357 -14.75 18.91 -9.92
N PHE A 358 -14.04 18.50 -8.89
CA PHE A 358 -14.51 18.45 -7.50
C PHE A 358 -13.43 19.03 -6.58
N ASP A 359 -13.83 19.80 -5.59
CA ASP A 359 -12.94 20.55 -4.68
C ASP A 359 -13.01 20.11 -3.22
N ASP A 360 -13.96 19.24 -2.85
CA ASP A 360 -14.01 18.55 -1.58
C ASP A 360 -14.15 17.04 -1.80
N ALA A 361 -13.36 16.28 -1.06
CA ALA A 361 -13.43 14.83 -1.02
C ALA A 361 -13.50 14.36 0.43
N PHE A 362 -14.43 13.48 0.72
CA PHE A 362 -14.55 12.83 2.04
C PHE A 362 -14.72 11.33 1.84
N THR A 363 -13.90 10.54 2.54
CA THR A 363 -14.03 9.09 2.58
C THR A 363 -13.96 8.58 4.01
N VAL A 364 -14.75 7.57 4.31
CA VAL A 364 -14.78 6.90 5.61
C VAL A 364 -15.05 5.43 5.42
N GLY A 365 -14.48 4.61 6.26
CA GLY A 365 -14.75 3.17 6.21
C GLY A 365 -14.18 2.43 7.41
N ALA A 366 -14.34 1.12 7.33
CA ALA A 366 -13.96 0.19 8.37
C ALA A 366 -13.48 -1.13 7.76
N GLU A 367 -12.59 -1.81 8.43
CA GLU A 367 -12.30 -3.22 8.25
C GLU A 367 -12.52 -3.96 9.57
N LEU A 368 -13.30 -5.05 9.50
CA LEU A 368 -13.51 -5.99 10.59
C LEU A 368 -12.73 -7.27 10.27
N ASP A 369 -11.85 -7.70 11.17
CA ASP A 369 -11.16 -8.99 11.01
C ASP A 369 -12.10 -10.17 11.29
N GLY A 370 -11.73 -11.34 10.80
CA GLY A 370 -12.57 -12.53 10.83
C GLY A 370 -12.60 -13.28 12.16
N SER A 371 -12.06 -12.75 13.24
CA SER A 371 -12.02 -13.40 14.55
C SER A 371 -13.43 -13.74 15.07
N ALA A 372 -14.40 -12.83 14.82
CA ALA A 372 -15.80 -13.03 15.20
C ALA A 372 -16.45 -14.29 14.59
N TRP A 373 -15.94 -14.78 13.46
CA TRP A 373 -16.42 -16.01 12.78
C TRP A 373 -15.33 -17.09 12.64
N GLY A 374 -14.29 -17.03 13.48
CA GLY A 374 -13.25 -18.06 13.58
C GLY A 374 -12.23 -18.05 12.41
N ARG A 375 -12.10 -16.93 11.69
CA ARG A 375 -11.18 -16.76 10.58
C ARG A 375 -10.38 -15.46 10.71
N GLY A 376 -9.59 -15.34 11.78
CA GLY A 376 -8.90 -14.10 12.18
C GLY A 376 -7.97 -13.49 11.12
N SER A 377 -7.55 -14.25 10.11
CA SER A 377 -6.77 -13.73 8.98
C SER A 377 -7.63 -13.06 7.89
N ASP A 378 -8.95 -13.36 7.85
CA ASP A 378 -9.85 -12.75 6.88
C ASP A 378 -10.18 -11.31 7.25
N GLY A 379 -10.67 -10.51 6.29
CA GLY A 379 -11.11 -9.14 6.52
C GLY A 379 -12.39 -8.80 5.77
N LEU A 380 -13.32 -8.11 6.42
CA LEU A 380 -14.52 -7.55 5.81
C LEU A 380 -14.39 -6.02 5.82
N GLY A 381 -14.25 -5.41 4.65
CA GLY A 381 -14.10 -3.97 4.52
C GLY A 381 -15.31 -3.30 3.89
N LEU A 382 -15.72 -2.16 4.44
CA LEU A 382 -16.76 -1.28 3.90
C LEU A 382 -16.26 0.16 3.89
N ALA A 383 -16.37 0.84 2.75
CA ALA A 383 -16.06 2.26 2.64
C ALA A 383 -17.14 3.04 1.89
N LEU A 384 -17.29 4.31 2.26
CA LEU A 384 -18.16 5.29 1.63
C LEU A 384 -17.35 6.54 1.31
N GLY A 385 -17.56 7.10 0.11
CA GLY A 385 -16.89 8.30 -0.38
C GLY A 385 -17.88 9.31 -0.98
N MET A 386 -17.52 10.59 -0.91
CA MET A 386 -18.24 11.69 -1.50
C MET A 386 -17.25 12.67 -2.13
N LEU A 387 -17.45 12.96 -3.40
CA LEU A 387 -16.70 13.94 -4.18
C LEU A 387 -17.65 15.08 -4.56
N ARG A 388 -17.47 16.27 -3.97
CA ARG A 388 -18.35 17.40 -4.18
C ARG A 388 -17.89 18.23 -5.37
N THR A 389 -18.80 18.47 -6.32
CA THR A 389 -18.55 19.30 -7.48
C THR A 389 -18.07 20.69 -7.09
N SER A 390 -16.98 21.14 -7.69
CA SER A 390 -16.46 22.49 -7.49
C SER A 390 -17.41 23.56 -8.05
N GLY A 391 -17.37 24.75 -7.47
CA GLY A 391 -18.16 25.87 -7.96
C GLY A 391 -17.79 26.27 -9.40
N HIS A 392 -16.50 26.14 -9.78
CA HIS A 392 -16.02 26.41 -11.13
C HIS A 392 -16.60 25.42 -12.14
N TYR A 393 -16.56 24.12 -11.84
CA TYR A 393 -17.08 23.10 -12.75
C TYR A 393 -18.62 23.13 -12.84
N ALA A 394 -19.31 23.36 -11.73
CA ALA A 394 -20.76 23.54 -11.74
C ALA A 394 -21.19 24.73 -12.62
N SER A 395 -20.49 25.86 -12.49
CA SER A 395 -20.76 27.06 -13.30
C SER A 395 -20.46 26.85 -14.78
N ALA A 396 -19.32 26.21 -15.10
CA ALA A 396 -18.92 25.93 -16.48
C ALA A 396 -19.91 24.97 -17.17
N SER A 397 -20.29 23.87 -16.50
CA SER A 397 -21.27 22.92 -17.05
C SER A 397 -22.67 23.51 -17.19
N ALA A 398 -23.05 24.47 -16.34
CA ALA A 398 -24.32 25.17 -16.46
C ALA A 398 -24.31 26.20 -17.57
N ALA A 399 -23.18 26.83 -17.85
CA ALA A 399 -23.01 27.80 -18.95
C ALA A 399 -23.00 27.16 -20.35
N ASP A 400 -22.45 25.95 -20.45
CA ASP A 400 -22.37 25.19 -21.71
C ASP A 400 -22.74 23.70 -21.52
N PRO A 401 -24.02 23.41 -21.27
CA PRO A 401 -24.45 22.02 -21.05
C PRO A 401 -24.25 21.12 -22.28
N ALA A 402 -24.15 21.70 -23.47
CA ALA A 402 -23.95 20.94 -24.70
C ALA A 402 -22.55 20.30 -24.76
N SER A 403 -21.51 21.06 -24.42
CA SER A 403 -20.13 20.58 -24.41
C SER A 403 -19.87 19.60 -23.26
N TYR A 404 -20.49 19.82 -22.09
CA TYR A 404 -20.34 18.92 -20.93
C TYR A 404 -21.27 17.72 -20.97
N GLY A 405 -22.33 17.74 -21.81
CA GLY A 405 -23.35 16.70 -21.91
C GLY A 405 -24.36 16.67 -20.74
N TYR A 406 -24.16 17.44 -19.68
CA TYR A 406 -25.03 17.57 -18.49
C TYR A 406 -24.65 18.78 -17.66
N VAL A 407 -25.49 19.12 -16.66
CA VAL A 407 -25.18 20.13 -15.65
C VAL A 407 -24.80 19.43 -14.35
N ALA A 408 -23.53 19.58 -13.94
CA ALA A 408 -23.03 18.98 -12.71
C ALA A 408 -23.61 19.65 -11.47
N ARG A 409 -24.17 18.87 -10.53
CA ARG A 409 -24.77 19.40 -9.31
C ARG A 409 -24.60 18.45 -8.13
N GLY A 410 -24.09 18.99 -7.02
CA GLY A 410 -23.98 18.24 -5.75
C GLY A 410 -22.71 17.39 -5.73
N ALA A 411 -22.83 16.08 -5.57
CA ALA A 411 -21.69 15.20 -5.38
C ALA A 411 -21.89 13.84 -6.03
N GLU A 412 -20.81 13.25 -6.53
CA GLU A 412 -20.69 11.82 -6.75
C GLU A 412 -20.49 11.11 -5.41
N ARG A 413 -21.16 9.97 -5.22
CA ARG A 413 -21.02 9.16 -4.00
C ARG A 413 -20.65 7.74 -4.38
N ILE A 414 -19.68 7.19 -3.68
CA ILE A 414 -19.10 5.88 -3.94
C ILE A 414 -19.23 5.02 -2.69
N GLY A 415 -19.54 3.75 -2.87
CA GLY A 415 -19.45 2.73 -1.82
C GLY A 415 -18.70 1.53 -2.34
N GLU A 416 -17.89 0.92 -1.51
CA GLU A 416 -17.20 -0.34 -1.78
C GLU A 416 -17.30 -1.26 -0.57
N LEU A 417 -17.63 -2.53 -0.83
CA LEU A 417 -17.66 -3.62 0.13
C LEU A 417 -16.78 -4.74 -0.41
N TYR A 418 -15.90 -5.28 0.42
CA TYR A 418 -15.13 -6.47 0.08
C TYR A 418 -15.06 -7.47 1.23
N TYR A 419 -14.81 -8.73 0.89
CA TYR A 419 -14.45 -9.77 1.84
C TYR A 419 -13.12 -10.40 1.41
N ARG A 420 -12.06 -10.14 2.16
CA ARG A 420 -10.72 -10.67 1.91
C ARG A 420 -10.59 -12.01 2.64
N MET A 421 -10.53 -13.08 1.86
CA MET A 421 -10.45 -14.44 2.35
C MET A 421 -9.03 -14.98 2.17
N HIS A 422 -8.36 -15.31 3.27
CA HIS A 422 -7.08 -16.01 3.24
C HIS A 422 -7.30 -17.50 3.05
N LEU A 423 -6.78 -18.06 1.96
CA LEU A 423 -6.82 -19.50 1.69
C LEU A 423 -5.65 -20.20 2.39
N ASN A 424 -4.50 -19.54 2.46
CA ASN A 424 -3.30 -19.97 3.18
C ASN A 424 -2.38 -18.76 3.41
N GLY A 425 -1.14 -18.99 3.88
CA GLY A 425 -0.17 -17.91 4.17
C GLY A 425 0.31 -17.10 2.97
N HIS A 426 -0.06 -17.48 1.74
CA HIS A 426 0.40 -16.83 0.51
C HIS A 426 -0.72 -16.42 -0.42
N VAL A 427 -1.93 -16.95 -0.28
CA VAL A 427 -3.02 -16.78 -1.26
C VAL A 427 -4.23 -16.16 -0.61
N GLU A 428 -4.67 -15.04 -1.19
CA GLU A 428 -5.90 -14.33 -0.84
C GLU A 428 -6.86 -14.30 -2.02
N ILE A 429 -8.17 -14.42 -1.73
CA ILE A 429 -9.24 -14.20 -2.71
C ILE A 429 -10.22 -13.20 -2.12
N THR A 430 -10.55 -12.15 -2.90
CA THR A 430 -11.35 -11.03 -2.42
C THR A 430 -12.48 -10.71 -3.40
N PRO A 431 -13.70 -11.24 -3.21
CA PRO A 431 -14.88 -10.71 -3.85
C PRO A 431 -15.17 -9.28 -3.36
N SER A 432 -15.64 -8.43 -4.27
CA SER A 432 -16.00 -7.04 -3.98
C SER A 432 -17.23 -6.57 -4.74
N LEU A 433 -17.90 -5.57 -4.17
CA LEU A 433 -19.03 -4.86 -4.75
C LEU A 433 -18.78 -3.36 -4.64
N GLN A 434 -18.91 -2.63 -5.75
CA GLN A 434 -18.85 -1.19 -5.76
C GLN A 434 -20.16 -0.60 -6.28
N TYR A 435 -20.52 0.57 -5.78
CA TYR A 435 -21.65 1.34 -6.27
C TYR A 435 -21.32 2.83 -6.34
N ILE A 436 -21.45 3.42 -7.54
CA ILE A 436 -21.26 4.85 -7.79
C ILE A 436 -22.62 5.46 -8.06
N SER A 437 -23.05 6.36 -7.20
CA SER A 437 -24.29 7.12 -7.31
C SER A 437 -24.01 8.51 -7.87
N ARG A 438 -24.83 8.98 -8.78
CA ARG A 438 -24.66 10.26 -9.49
C ARG A 438 -23.26 10.40 -10.13
N PRO A 439 -22.89 9.50 -11.05
CA PRO A 439 -21.59 9.57 -11.73
C PRO A 439 -21.29 10.98 -12.22
N ALA A 440 -20.10 11.50 -11.91
CA ALA A 440 -19.66 12.88 -12.18
C ALA A 440 -20.65 13.97 -11.68
N ALA A 441 -21.36 13.68 -10.57
CA ALA A 441 -22.40 14.55 -10.02
C ALA A 441 -23.53 14.91 -11.01
N ASN A 442 -23.76 14.08 -12.03
CA ASN A 442 -24.88 14.19 -12.94
C ASN A 442 -26.18 13.70 -12.26
N PRO A 443 -27.17 14.56 -12.00
CA PRO A 443 -28.39 14.18 -11.29
C PRO A 443 -29.29 13.22 -12.12
N GLU A 444 -29.16 13.19 -13.45
CA GLU A 444 -29.95 12.37 -14.35
C GLU A 444 -29.29 11.02 -14.63
N ALA A 445 -27.99 10.87 -14.29
CA ALA A 445 -27.27 9.64 -14.55
C ALA A 445 -27.70 8.52 -13.60
N LYS A 446 -27.97 7.33 -14.17
CA LYS A 446 -28.21 6.11 -13.39
C LYS A 446 -26.94 5.72 -12.65
N GLY A 447 -27.08 5.17 -11.44
CA GLY A 447 -25.94 4.63 -10.71
C GLY A 447 -25.22 3.51 -11.46
N ILE A 448 -23.96 3.30 -11.12
CA ILE A 448 -23.07 2.26 -11.66
C ILE A 448 -22.83 1.23 -10.57
N ALA A 449 -23.10 -0.05 -10.84
CA ALA A 449 -22.78 -1.16 -9.95
C ALA A 449 -21.73 -2.04 -10.61
N LEU A 450 -20.72 -2.43 -9.84
CA LEU A 450 -19.58 -3.25 -10.25
C LEU A 450 -19.44 -4.44 -9.32
N LEU A 451 -19.15 -5.61 -9.90
CA LEU A 451 -18.73 -6.80 -9.17
C LEU A 451 -17.26 -7.04 -9.48
N GLY A 452 -16.46 -7.36 -8.47
CA GLY A 452 -15.06 -7.68 -8.60
C GLY A 452 -14.70 -9.00 -7.92
N LEU A 453 -13.69 -9.67 -8.45
CA LEU A 453 -13.04 -10.80 -7.82
C LEU A 453 -11.53 -10.63 -7.98
N ARG A 454 -10.84 -10.37 -6.88
CA ARG A 454 -9.38 -10.24 -6.83
C ARG A 454 -8.77 -11.52 -6.26
N ALA A 455 -7.68 -11.96 -6.86
CA ALA A 455 -6.80 -12.98 -6.34
C ALA A 455 -5.41 -12.38 -6.15
N ARG A 456 -4.77 -12.64 -5.02
CA ARG A 456 -3.42 -12.18 -4.70
C ARG A 456 -2.59 -13.34 -4.20
N VAL A 457 -1.36 -13.42 -4.70
CA VAL A 457 -0.33 -14.34 -4.21
C VAL A 457 0.87 -13.50 -3.78
N GLU A 458 1.43 -13.78 -2.60
CA GLU A 458 2.65 -13.14 -2.09
C GLU A 458 3.70 -14.17 -1.69
N PHE A 459 4.98 -13.80 -1.82
CA PHE A 459 6.12 -14.66 -1.54
C PHE A 459 7.40 -13.85 -1.23
#